data_704947757261d50ef613ee8fc5a4124d
#
_entry.id   704947757261d50ef613ee8fc5a4124d
#
_cell.length_a   1.000
_cell.length_b   1.000
_cell.length_c   1.000
_cell.angle_alpha   90.00
_cell.angle_beta   90.00
_cell.angle_gamma   90.00
#
_symmetry.space_group_name_H-M   'P 1'
#
loop_
_entity.id
_entity.type
_entity.pdbx_description
1 polymer ?
#
loop_
_entity_poly.entity_id
_entity_poly.type
_entity_poly.pdbx_seq_one_letter_code
_entity_poly.pdbx_strand_id
1 'polypeptide(L)'
;MADKDYSGTPLGKKLGAKPGTEVLVLFTTRRSELAARLPALKATLAPADGLWIAWPKKASKLETDLDFDAVQSAGLAAGLVDNKSCAIDADWQALRFVYRLADR
;
A
#
# COMPACT_ATOMS: atom_id res chain seq x y z
N MET A 1 -1.68 5.93 -18.15
CA MET A 1 -1.20 6.33 -17.77
C MET A 1 -0.56 6.64 -17.24
N ALA A 2 -0.64 6.78 -17.05
CA ALA A 2 -0.06 7.54 -16.64
C ALA A 2 0.99 7.53 -16.17
N ASP A 3 1.51 7.25 -16.18
CA ASP A 3 2.49 7.39 -15.80
C ASP A 3 3.24 8.47 -15.50
N LYS A 4 3.45 8.93 -15.59
CA LYS A 4 3.78 10.24 -15.49
C LYS A 4 4.07 10.80 -14.16
N ASP A 5 3.36 10.34 -13.22
CA ASP A 5 3.32 10.96 -11.94
C ASP A 5 4.46 10.65 -11.07
N TYR A 6 5.29 9.72 -11.45
CA TYR A 6 6.46 9.37 -10.70
C TYR A 6 7.71 9.97 -11.30
N SER A 7 7.53 11.03 -12.08
CA SER A 7 8.65 11.70 -12.70
C SER A 7 9.61 12.22 -11.63
N GLY A 8 10.89 12.06 -11.85
CA GLY A 8 11.92 12.50 -10.93
C GLY A 8 12.30 11.49 -9.87
N THR A 9 11.39 10.60 -9.47
CA THR A 9 11.70 9.57 -8.48
C THR A 9 10.96 8.29 -8.83
N PRO A 10 11.66 7.23 -9.22
CA PRO A 10 11.03 5.96 -9.49
C PRO A 10 10.24 5.46 -8.28
N LEU A 11 9.08 4.89 -8.52
CA LEU A 11 8.20 4.41 -7.45
C LEU A 11 8.91 3.40 -6.55
N GLY A 12 9.62 2.45 -7.14
CA GLY A 12 10.34 1.43 -6.37
C GLY A 12 11.32 2.05 -5.39
N LYS A 13 12.07 3.07 -5.83
CA LYS A 13 13.02 3.74 -4.97
C LYS A 13 12.31 4.51 -3.86
N LYS A 14 11.22 5.18 -4.18
CA LYS A 14 10.44 5.93 -3.21
C LYS A 14 9.88 5.02 -2.12
N LEU A 15 9.50 3.81 -2.47
CA LEU A 15 8.97 2.82 -1.53
C LEU A 15 10.05 1.96 -0.88
N GLY A 16 11.32 2.30 -1.11
CA GLY A 16 12.44 1.63 -0.44
C GLY A 16 12.87 0.31 -1.06
N ALA A 17 12.49 0.05 -2.30
CA ALA A 17 12.90 -1.16 -2.98
C ALA A 17 14.39 -1.12 -3.33
N LYS A 18 15.05 -2.26 -3.20
CA LYS A 18 16.44 -2.43 -3.60
C LYS A 18 16.49 -3.06 -4.98
N PRO A 19 17.59 -2.89 -5.73
CA PRO A 19 17.75 -3.56 -7.03
C PRO A 19 17.50 -5.06 -6.91
N GLY A 20 16.71 -5.60 -7.82
CA GLY A 20 16.37 -7.00 -7.83
C GLY A 20 15.27 -7.43 -6.87
N THR A 21 14.70 -6.49 -6.13
CA THR A 21 13.63 -6.77 -5.17
C THR A 21 12.28 -6.39 -5.77
N GLU A 22 11.29 -7.25 -5.65
CA GLU A 22 9.94 -6.93 -6.07
C GLU A 22 9.23 -6.10 -5.00
N VAL A 23 8.40 -5.16 -5.44
CA VAL A 23 7.58 -4.35 -4.56
C VAL A 23 6.13 -4.61 -4.92
N LEU A 24 5.34 -5.07 -3.95
CA LEU A 24 3.90 -5.25 -4.12
C LEU A 24 3.19 -3.98 -3.72
N VAL A 25 2.43 -3.42 -4.65
CA VAL A 25 1.68 -2.19 -4.41
C VAL A 25 0.26 -2.35 -4.94
N LEU A 26 -0.73 -2.07 -4.12
CA LEU A 26 -2.12 -2.01 -4.54
C LEU A 26 -2.57 -0.56 -4.48
N PHE A 27 -2.99 0.00 -5.61
CA PHE A 27 -3.64 1.30 -5.67
C PHE A 27 -5.15 1.08 -5.65
N THR A 28 -5.84 1.66 -4.70
CA THR A 28 -7.28 1.47 -4.59
C THR A 28 -7.95 2.72 -4.04
N THR A 29 -9.23 2.90 -4.41
CA THR A 29 -10.03 4.04 -3.94
C THR A 29 -11.23 3.57 -3.14
N ARG A 30 -11.48 2.26 -3.02
CA ARG A 30 -12.69 1.74 -2.40
C ARG A 30 -12.40 0.68 -1.34
N ARG A 31 -13.11 0.78 -0.23
CA ARG A 31 -13.02 -0.22 0.84
C ARG A 31 -13.40 -1.61 0.35
N SER A 32 -14.41 -1.71 -0.52
CA SER A 32 -14.83 -3.00 -1.03
C SER A 32 -13.75 -3.68 -1.86
N GLU A 33 -13.03 -2.92 -2.67
CA GLU A 33 -11.93 -3.45 -3.45
C GLU A 33 -10.79 -3.89 -2.55
N LEU A 34 -10.44 -3.07 -1.57
CA LEU A 34 -9.38 -3.42 -0.62
C LEU A 34 -9.71 -4.72 0.10
N ALA A 35 -10.93 -4.83 0.62
CA ALA A 35 -11.36 -6.03 1.33
C ALA A 35 -11.35 -7.27 0.43
N ALA A 36 -11.74 -7.11 -0.84
CA ALA A 36 -11.78 -8.22 -1.78
C ALA A 36 -10.38 -8.67 -2.20
N ARG A 37 -9.44 -7.74 -2.34
CA ARG A 37 -8.11 -8.02 -2.86
C ARG A 37 -7.10 -8.44 -1.80
N LEU A 38 -7.30 -7.97 -0.57
CA LEU A 38 -6.32 -8.14 0.49
C LEU A 38 -5.99 -9.59 0.82
N PRO A 39 -6.95 -10.52 0.93
CA PRO A 39 -6.61 -11.91 1.22
C PRO A 39 -5.72 -12.55 0.16
N ALA A 40 -6.00 -12.28 -1.12
CA ALA A 40 -5.20 -12.83 -2.21
C ALA A 40 -3.79 -12.24 -2.21
N LEU A 41 -3.68 -10.94 -1.96
CA LEU A 41 -2.39 -10.28 -1.89
C LEU A 41 -1.56 -10.79 -0.71
N LYS A 42 -2.19 -10.97 0.45
CA LYS A 42 -1.53 -11.53 1.61
C LYS A 42 -1.01 -12.94 1.31
N ALA A 43 -1.79 -13.75 0.59
CA ALA A 43 -1.40 -15.11 0.26
C ALA A 43 -0.16 -15.18 -0.63
N THR A 44 0.08 -14.14 -1.44
CA THR A 44 1.26 -14.08 -2.30
C THR A 44 2.46 -13.42 -1.62
N LEU A 45 2.26 -12.84 -0.44
CA LEU A 45 3.30 -12.09 0.26
C LEU A 45 4.21 -13.05 1.03
N ALA A 46 5.51 -13.00 0.75
CA ALA A 46 6.47 -13.79 1.51
C ALA A 46 6.62 -13.20 2.91
N PRO A 47 6.91 -14.02 3.93
CA PRO A 47 6.99 -13.52 5.31
C PRO A 47 7.95 -12.36 5.54
N ALA A 48 9.01 -12.26 4.74
CA ALA A 48 9.98 -11.19 4.87
C ALA A 48 9.65 -9.96 4.02
N ASP A 49 8.62 -10.04 3.19
CA ASP A 49 8.28 -8.97 2.25
C ASP A 49 7.21 -8.03 2.81
N GLY A 50 7.02 -6.91 2.16
CA GLY A 50 6.02 -5.94 2.52
C GLY A 50 5.03 -5.69 1.39
N LEU A 51 3.83 -5.28 1.77
CA LEU A 51 2.76 -4.92 0.85
C LEU A 51 2.41 -3.46 1.06
N TRP A 52 2.51 -2.65 0.02
CA TRP A 52 2.08 -1.26 0.08
C TRP A 52 0.63 -1.15 -0.40
N ILE A 53 -0.19 -0.48 0.40
CA ILE A 53 -1.56 -0.13 0.01
C ILE A 53 -1.59 1.37 -0.18
N ALA A 54 -1.93 1.83 -1.38
CA ALA A 54 -1.98 3.24 -1.71
C ALA A 54 -3.41 3.69 -1.92
N TRP A 55 -3.75 4.84 -1.39
CA TRP A 55 -5.09 5.42 -1.52
C TRP A 55 -4.98 6.94 -1.65
N PRO A 56 -6.04 7.61 -2.15
CA PRO A 56 -6.00 9.06 -2.32
C PRO A 56 -5.90 9.80 -1.00
N LYS A 57 -5.14 10.88 -0.98
CA LYS A 57 -5.08 11.78 0.17
C LYS A 57 -6.38 12.55 0.30
N LYS A 58 -6.71 12.98 1.51
CA LYS A 58 -7.89 13.83 1.74
C LYS A 58 -7.86 15.10 0.93
N ALA A 59 -6.68 15.66 0.75
CA ALA A 59 -6.52 16.91 -0.01
C ALA A 59 -6.66 16.72 -1.51
N SER A 60 -6.66 15.47 -2.00
CA SER A 60 -6.85 15.22 -3.42
C SER A 60 -8.32 15.37 -3.78
N LYS A 61 -8.59 15.54 -5.07
CA LYS A 61 -9.96 15.63 -5.55
C LYS A 61 -10.51 14.27 -5.98
N LEU A 62 -9.75 13.21 -5.76
CA LEU A 62 -10.18 11.87 -6.10
C LEU A 62 -11.21 11.36 -5.12
N GLU A 63 -12.28 10.76 -5.64
CA GLU A 63 -13.30 10.16 -4.80
C GLU A 63 -12.78 8.89 -4.15
N THR A 64 -12.99 8.76 -2.83
CA THR A 64 -12.58 7.57 -2.11
C THR A 64 -13.37 7.47 -0.82
N ASP A 65 -13.65 6.23 -0.39
CA ASP A 65 -14.17 5.97 0.94
C ASP A 65 -13.07 5.48 1.88
N LEU A 66 -11.80 5.61 1.48
CA LEU A 66 -10.66 5.21 2.28
C LEU A 66 -10.04 6.41 2.99
N ASP A 67 -9.51 6.13 4.18
CA ASP A 67 -8.66 7.05 4.91
C ASP A 67 -7.61 6.21 5.63
N PHE A 68 -6.72 6.85 6.38
CA PHE A 68 -5.66 6.14 7.09
C PHE A 68 -6.22 5.05 8.00
N ASP A 69 -7.23 5.40 8.80
CA ASP A 69 -7.81 4.46 9.76
C ASP A 69 -8.45 3.26 9.07
N ALA A 70 -9.15 3.49 7.96
CA ALA A 70 -9.79 2.41 7.22
C ALA A 70 -8.75 1.45 6.64
N VAL A 71 -7.68 1.97 6.07
CA VAL A 71 -6.62 1.14 5.49
C VAL A 71 -5.88 0.38 6.59
N GLN A 72 -5.53 1.06 7.67
CA GLN A 72 -4.84 0.42 8.79
C GLN A 72 -5.69 -0.71 9.39
N SER A 73 -6.98 -0.43 9.61
CA SER A 73 -7.89 -1.43 10.17
C SER A 73 -8.03 -2.65 9.27
N ALA A 74 -8.08 -2.45 7.95
CA ALA A 74 -8.18 -3.55 7.00
C ALA A 74 -6.94 -4.44 7.07
N GLY A 75 -5.75 -3.84 7.13
CA GLY A 75 -4.51 -4.61 7.24
C GLY A 75 -4.43 -5.38 8.54
N LEU A 76 -4.79 -4.74 9.65
CA LEU A 76 -4.79 -5.41 10.95
C LEU A 76 -5.79 -6.56 10.98
N ALA A 77 -6.97 -6.37 10.42
CA ALA A 77 -7.99 -7.42 10.34
C ALA A 77 -7.52 -8.62 9.49
N ALA A 78 -6.65 -8.37 8.53
CA ALA A 78 -6.07 -9.43 7.70
C ALA A 78 -4.91 -10.15 8.38
N GLY A 79 -4.50 -9.71 9.57
CA GLY A 79 -3.40 -10.32 10.31
C GLY A 79 -2.04 -9.72 10.01
N LEU A 80 -2.02 -8.55 9.40
CA LEU A 80 -0.78 -7.83 9.10
C LEU A 80 -0.62 -6.65 10.04
N VAL A 81 0.57 -6.06 10.07
CA VAL A 81 0.82 -4.82 10.81
C VAL A 81 1.49 -3.82 9.88
N ASP A 82 1.19 -2.55 10.07
CA ASP A 82 1.82 -1.49 9.31
C ASP A 82 3.14 -1.10 9.96
N ASN A 83 4.14 -0.78 9.15
CA ASN A 83 5.44 -0.39 9.67
C ASN A 83 6.04 0.85 9.02
N LYS A 84 5.45 1.35 7.94
CA LYS A 84 5.94 2.54 7.25
C LYS A 84 4.80 3.24 6.55
N SER A 85 4.87 4.55 6.48
CA SER A 85 3.96 5.34 5.66
C SER A 85 4.77 6.21 4.71
N CYS A 86 4.17 6.58 3.59
CA CYS A 86 4.86 7.33 2.55
C CYS A 86 3.85 8.14 1.75
N ALA A 87 4.22 9.37 1.42
CA ALA A 87 3.47 10.14 0.44
C ALA A 87 4.04 9.79 -0.94
N ILE A 88 3.20 9.28 -1.82
CA ILE A 88 3.66 8.91 -3.16
C ILE A 88 3.77 10.15 -4.03
N ASP A 89 2.72 10.98 -4.06
CA ASP A 89 2.73 12.23 -4.79
C ASP A 89 1.70 13.18 -4.17
N ALA A 90 1.25 14.19 -4.93
CA ALA A 90 0.31 15.18 -4.41
C ALA A 90 -1.06 14.56 -4.08
N ASP A 91 -1.44 13.47 -4.74
CA ASP A 91 -2.77 12.90 -4.63
C ASP A 91 -2.82 11.56 -3.89
N TRP A 92 -1.71 10.86 -3.77
CA TRP A 92 -1.69 9.50 -3.24
C TRP A 92 -0.74 9.36 -2.06
N GLN A 93 -1.14 8.52 -1.13
CA GLN A 93 -0.31 8.13 0.01
C GLN A 93 -0.39 6.62 0.17
N ALA A 94 0.56 6.04 0.90
CA ALA A 94 0.63 4.60 1.04
C ALA A 94 1.06 4.19 2.44
N LEU A 95 0.64 3.00 2.84
CA LEU A 95 0.99 2.39 4.11
C LEU A 95 1.55 1.01 3.81
N ARG A 96 2.70 0.68 4.40
CA ARG A 96 3.35 -0.61 4.19
C ARG A 96 2.95 -1.58 5.27
N PHE A 97 2.48 -2.75 4.85
CA PHE A 97 2.09 -3.82 5.76
C PHE A 97 3.07 -4.99 5.65
N VAL A 98 3.33 -5.62 6.78
CA VAL A 98 4.20 -6.79 6.87
C VAL A 98 3.54 -7.81 7.76
N TYR A 99 4.00 -9.06 7.70
CA TYR A 99 3.55 -10.07 8.65
C TYR A 99 3.98 -9.69 10.06
N ARG A 100 3.18 -10.06 11.05
CA ARG A 100 3.56 -9.91 12.45
C ARG A 100 4.79 -10.77 12.72
N LEU A 101 5.61 -10.36 13.70
CA LEU A 101 6.81 -11.11 14.04
C LEU A 101 6.49 -12.58 14.34
N ALA A 102 5.38 -12.83 15.03
CA ALA A 102 4.98 -14.19 15.38
C ALA A 102 4.63 -15.05 14.16
N ASP A 103 4.33 -14.41 13.02
CA ASP A 103 3.89 -15.10 11.81
C ASP A 103 4.99 -15.18 10.75
N ARG A 104 6.16 -14.68 11.06
CA ARG A 104 7.28 -14.69 10.10
C ARG A 104 8.07 -15.98 10.14
#